data_136ce5cb56c358fa109efc728c7ed9cd
#
_entry.id   136ce5cb56c358fa109efc728c7ed9cd
#
_cell.length_a   1.000
_cell.length_b   1.000
_cell.length_c   1.000
_cell.angle_alpha   90.00
_cell.angle_beta   90.00
_cell.angle_gamma   90.00
#
_symmetry.space_group_name_H-M   'P 1'
#
loop_
_entity.id
_entity.type
_entity.pdbx_description
1 polymer ?
#
loop_
_entity_poly.entity_id
_entity_poly.type
_entity_poly.pdbx_seq_one_letter_code
_entity_poly.pdbx_strand_id
1 'polypeptide(L)'
;MKRIGIFSSGRDAPGTNSIIRAIARASFEYSYEVIAFRNGLKGLIEDDSFLLTRKDVSGILQLGGTVLGTSVCDHFLDNPQHLISVKNTMDKLSVTTLVGIGSFATMQACAFLKEAGIPIIGIPATIDNNIPFTDYSVGFFTAANYVSESLDRLHSTASSHHRVFLVEVMGGQCGWIALYGGITGGADLIIIPEKSYSLQEIKSHIKKRDNEGKHFSIVVLADTAGLPSDISESDKKSITDHNSLLRFISKSIEEETSMETRQLILGHLQRGGSPLASDRLLGTLFGTSSVNAIRKGETGNMIVYQNGKIAQVELEKVKEKKPVSLNLLNTARIFY
;
A
#
# COMPACT_ATOMS: atom_id res chain seq x y z
N MET A 1 -18.20 -0.09 31.10
CA MET A 1 -18.30 0.28 29.67
C MET A 1 -17.09 -0.25 28.96
N LYS A 2 -17.19 -0.93 27.81
CA LYS A 2 -16.02 -1.48 27.10
C LYS A 2 -15.33 -0.37 26.33
N ARG A 3 -13.99 -0.28 26.43
CA ARG A 3 -13.16 0.68 25.69
C ARG A 3 -12.30 -0.02 24.66
N ILE A 4 -12.37 0.45 23.41
CA ILE A 4 -11.56 -0.03 22.30
C ILE A 4 -10.52 1.02 21.96
N GLY A 5 -9.24 0.66 21.95
CA GLY A 5 -8.16 1.53 21.49
C GLY A 5 -7.94 1.38 19.99
N ILE A 6 -7.81 2.46 19.24
CA ILE A 6 -7.49 2.41 17.81
C ILE A 6 -6.25 3.22 17.48
N PHE A 7 -5.41 2.71 16.62
CA PHE A 7 -4.26 3.43 16.07
C PHE A 7 -4.06 3.13 14.59
N SER A 8 -3.53 4.11 13.85
CA SER A 8 -3.13 3.95 12.45
C SER A 8 -1.63 4.12 12.36
N SER A 9 -0.88 3.09 11.95
CA SER A 9 0.59 3.09 11.94
C SER A 9 1.18 2.70 10.60
N GLY A 10 2.42 3.12 10.36
CA GLY A 10 3.11 2.95 9.10
C GLY A 10 2.84 4.11 8.15
N ARG A 11 2.84 3.81 6.86
CA ARG A 11 2.56 4.81 5.80
C ARG A 11 1.05 4.93 5.62
N ASP A 12 0.55 6.13 5.40
CA ASP A 12 -0.86 6.39 5.14
C ASP A 12 -1.34 5.76 3.81
N ALA A 13 -2.64 5.48 3.77
CA ALA A 13 -3.31 4.96 2.59
C ALA A 13 -4.69 5.59 2.45
N PRO A 14 -5.13 5.95 1.22
CA PRO A 14 -6.48 6.45 0.99
C PRO A 14 -7.51 5.42 1.43
N GLY A 15 -8.52 5.85 2.18
CA GLY A 15 -9.54 4.95 2.76
C GLY A 15 -9.32 4.55 4.22
N THR A 16 -8.17 4.85 4.84
CA THR A 16 -7.93 4.62 6.28
C THR A 16 -9.02 5.28 7.14
N ASN A 17 -9.47 6.47 6.78
CA ASN A 17 -10.53 7.17 7.49
C ASN A 17 -11.89 6.46 7.41
N SER A 18 -12.15 5.67 6.38
CA SER A 18 -13.37 4.85 6.30
C SER A 18 -13.37 3.73 7.35
N ILE A 19 -12.20 3.15 7.63
CA ILE A 19 -12.00 2.15 8.69
C ILE A 19 -12.26 2.78 10.06
N ILE A 20 -11.59 3.90 10.34
CA ILE A 20 -11.73 4.64 11.62
C ILE A 20 -13.19 5.00 11.88
N ARG A 21 -13.86 5.56 10.86
CA ARG A 21 -15.28 5.91 10.92
C ARG A 21 -16.17 4.70 11.20
N ALA A 22 -15.89 3.59 10.53
CA ALA A 22 -16.70 2.38 10.69
C ALA A 22 -16.52 1.75 12.07
N ILE A 23 -15.29 1.67 12.59
CA ILE A 23 -15.02 1.22 13.96
C ILE A 23 -15.77 2.09 14.97
N ALA A 24 -15.62 3.42 14.88
CA ALA A 24 -16.26 4.34 15.82
C ALA A 24 -17.78 4.20 15.78
N ARG A 25 -18.39 4.24 14.61
CA ARG A 25 -19.86 4.15 14.49
C ARG A 25 -20.41 2.81 14.97
N ALA A 26 -19.78 1.70 14.58
CA ALA A 26 -20.19 0.38 15.06
C ALA A 26 -20.01 0.24 16.58
N SER A 27 -18.94 0.80 17.15
CA SER A 27 -18.71 0.80 18.60
C SER A 27 -19.80 1.58 19.36
N PHE A 28 -20.19 2.74 18.84
CA PHE A 28 -21.25 3.57 19.46
C PHE A 28 -22.62 2.88 19.48
N GLU A 29 -22.94 2.02 18.49
CA GLU A 29 -24.18 1.24 18.51
C GLU A 29 -24.23 0.20 19.66
N TYR A 30 -23.04 -0.23 20.13
CA TYR A 30 -22.91 -1.15 21.26
C TYR A 30 -22.58 -0.44 22.58
N SER A 31 -22.69 0.90 22.63
CA SER A 31 -22.31 1.71 23.79
C SER A 31 -20.87 1.50 24.24
N TYR A 32 -19.95 1.24 23.29
CA TYR A 32 -18.53 1.18 23.55
C TYR A 32 -17.90 2.56 23.35
N GLU A 33 -16.90 2.88 24.15
CA GLU A 33 -16.04 4.04 23.95
C GLU A 33 -14.85 3.69 23.06
N VAL A 34 -14.44 4.63 22.23
CA VAL A 34 -13.27 4.47 21.35
C VAL A 34 -12.20 5.48 21.74
N ILE A 35 -11.07 4.99 22.19
CA ILE A 35 -9.87 5.79 22.45
C ILE A 35 -8.99 5.75 21.21
N ALA A 36 -8.74 6.91 20.62
CA ALA A 36 -7.89 7.05 19.45
C ALA A 36 -6.49 7.53 19.86
N PHE A 37 -5.47 6.80 19.40
CA PHE A 37 -4.07 7.16 19.61
C PHE A 37 -3.56 7.94 18.40
N ARG A 38 -2.96 9.13 18.65
CA ARG A 38 -2.35 9.94 17.60
C ARG A 38 -1.02 9.35 17.14
N ASN A 39 -0.69 9.55 15.88
CA ASN A 39 0.59 9.15 15.32
C ASN A 39 0.92 7.64 15.51
N GLY A 40 -0.09 6.78 15.49
CA GLY A 40 0.05 5.34 15.46
C GLY A 40 0.63 4.73 16.74
N LEU A 41 1.57 3.79 16.56
CA LEU A 41 2.25 3.13 17.69
C LEU A 41 2.99 4.11 18.60
N LYS A 42 3.49 5.22 18.07
CA LYS A 42 4.16 6.24 18.86
C LYS A 42 3.21 6.82 19.92
N GLY A 43 2.02 7.23 19.52
CA GLY A 43 1.04 7.76 20.48
C GLY A 43 0.54 6.71 21.46
N LEU A 44 0.47 5.44 21.08
CA LEU A 44 0.15 4.35 22.00
C LEU A 44 1.22 4.15 23.07
N ILE A 45 2.52 4.31 22.72
CA ILE A 45 3.65 4.25 23.66
C ILE A 45 3.70 5.48 24.57
N GLU A 46 3.47 6.67 24.01
CA GLU A 46 3.60 7.98 24.68
C GLU A 46 2.32 8.42 25.40
N ASP A 47 1.23 7.64 25.34
CA ASP A 47 -0.09 7.96 25.91
C ASP A 47 -0.71 9.24 25.28
N ASP A 48 -0.41 9.50 24.00
CA ASP A 48 -1.05 10.59 23.25
C ASP A 48 -2.37 10.10 22.63
N SER A 49 -3.44 10.30 23.37
CA SER A 49 -4.75 9.76 23.04
C SER A 49 -5.89 10.75 23.28
N PHE A 50 -7.04 10.46 22.71
CA PHE A 50 -8.29 11.19 22.96
C PHE A 50 -9.51 10.29 22.79
N LEU A 51 -10.59 10.64 23.46
CA LEU A 51 -11.88 9.97 23.29
C LEU A 51 -12.49 10.40 21.96
N LEU A 52 -12.73 9.44 21.09
CA LEU A 52 -13.33 9.68 19.79
C LEU A 52 -14.85 9.84 19.91
N THR A 53 -15.39 10.90 19.32
CA THR A 53 -16.82 11.22 19.35
C THR A 53 -17.47 11.05 17.98
N ARG A 54 -18.81 11.11 17.95
CA ARG A 54 -19.57 11.11 16.67
C ARG A 54 -19.20 12.30 15.78
N LYS A 55 -18.80 13.43 16.36
CA LYS A 55 -18.39 14.63 15.64
C LYS A 55 -17.07 14.41 14.91
N ASP A 56 -16.10 13.76 15.57
CA ASP A 56 -14.76 13.54 15.03
C ASP A 56 -14.75 12.62 13.80
N VAL A 57 -15.76 11.74 13.69
CA VAL A 57 -15.90 10.81 12.56
C VAL A 57 -16.97 11.25 11.54
N SER A 58 -17.47 12.47 11.67
CA SER A 58 -18.41 13.06 10.71
C SER A 58 -17.62 13.67 9.54
N GLY A 59 -18.03 13.39 8.29
CA GLY A 59 -17.43 14.00 7.12
C GLY A 59 -16.03 13.50 6.74
N ILE A 60 -15.51 12.42 7.37
CA ILE A 60 -14.14 11.93 7.11
C ILE A 60 -14.07 10.83 6.03
N LEU A 61 -15.21 10.28 5.58
CA LEU A 61 -15.25 9.14 4.65
C LEU A 61 -14.53 9.41 3.33
N GLN A 62 -14.62 10.63 2.82
CA GLN A 62 -14.03 11.06 1.55
C GLN A 62 -12.62 11.64 1.70
N LEU A 63 -12.11 11.78 2.91
CA LEU A 63 -10.79 12.35 3.16
C LEU A 63 -9.70 11.30 2.94
N GLY A 64 -8.64 11.68 2.21
CA GLY A 64 -7.40 10.92 2.14
C GLY A 64 -6.58 11.03 3.43
N GLY A 65 -5.44 10.35 3.46
CA GLY A 65 -4.60 10.30 4.66
C GLY A 65 -5.31 9.64 5.85
N THR A 66 -4.94 10.05 7.08
CA THR A 66 -5.56 9.58 8.32
C THR A 66 -5.77 10.73 9.31
N VAL A 67 -6.99 10.85 9.84
CA VAL A 67 -7.34 11.89 10.84
C VAL A 67 -6.65 11.68 12.19
N LEU A 68 -6.09 10.50 12.43
CA LEU A 68 -5.33 10.19 13.64
C LEU A 68 -3.86 10.57 13.54
N GLY A 69 -3.37 10.93 12.35
CA GLY A 69 -1.95 10.95 12.08
C GLY A 69 -1.37 9.52 12.02
N THR A 70 -0.15 9.41 11.57
CA THR A 70 0.58 8.14 11.50
C THR A 70 2.06 8.37 11.68
N SER A 71 2.77 7.37 12.15
CA SER A 71 4.22 7.34 12.19
C SER A 71 4.75 5.96 11.85
N VAL A 72 5.94 5.93 11.29
CA VAL A 72 6.73 4.70 11.17
C VAL A 72 7.42 4.47 12.51
N CYS A 73 7.29 3.28 13.05
CA CYS A 73 7.94 2.89 14.30
C CYS A 73 8.84 1.67 14.01
N ASP A 74 9.96 1.92 13.32
CA ASP A 74 10.83 0.87 12.78
C ASP A 74 11.43 -0.05 13.86
N HIS A 75 11.61 0.47 15.09
CA HIS A 75 12.20 -0.26 16.21
C HIS A 75 11.18 -0.70 17.27
N PHE A 76 9.89 -0.75 16.91
CA PHE A 76 8.85 -1.14 17.87
C PHE A 76 9.09 -2.54 18.44
N LEU A 77 9.49 -3.48 17.58
CA LEU A 77 9.74 -4.89 17.93
C LEU A 77 11.05 -5.10 18.73
N ASP A 78 11.98 -4.17 18.60
CA ASP A 78 13.33 -4.32 19.14
C ASP A 78 13.47 -3.85 20.60
N ASN A 79 12.47 -3.12 21.12
CA ASN A 79 12.53 -2.52 22.46
C ASN A 79 11.45 -3.08 23.38
N PRO A 80 11.83 -3.97 24.33
CA PRO A 80 10.88 -4.54 25.29
C PRO A 80 10.15 -3.50 26.15
N GLN A 81 10.74 -2.29 26.35
CA GLN A 81 10.13 -1.22 27.10
C GLN A 81 8.83 -0.72 26.44
N HIS A 82 8.70 -0.82 25.13
CA HIS A 82 7.48 -0.43 24.40
C HIS A 82 6.29 -1.27 24.86
N LEU A 83 6.46 -2.58 25.10
CA LEU A 83 5.37 -3.42 25.63
C LEU A 83 4.89 -3.00 27.00
N ILE A 84 5.81 -2.61 27.86
CA ILE A 84 5.50 -2.12 29.22
C ILE A 84 4.69 -0.82 29.10
N SER A 85 5.17 0.11 28.26
CA SER A 85 4.46 1.38 28.02
C SER A 85 3.06 1.16 27.47
N VAL A 86 2.90 0.26 26.47
CA VAL A 86 1.58 -0.07 25.90
C VAL A 86 0.64 -0.64 26.96
N LYS A 87 1.09 -1.58 27.79
CA LYS A 87 0.28 -2.15 28.88
C LYS A 87 -0.14 -1.08 29.87
N ASN A 88 0.80 -0.25 30.32
CA ASN A 88 0.52 0.85 31.25
C ASN A 88 -0.51 1.86 30.69
N THR A 89 -0.37 2.20 29.39
CA THR A 89 -1.32 3.09 28.70
C THR A 89 -2.71 2.45 28.62
N MET A 90 -2.80 1.16 28.27
CA MET A 90 -4.08 0.44 28.22
C MET A 90 -4.75 0.37 29.59
N ASP A 91 -4.00 0.04 30.64
CA ASP A 91 -4.50 -0.05 32.02
C ASP A 91 -5.00 1.31 32.51
N LYS A 92 -4.19 2.36 32.33
CA LYS A 92 -4.54 3.74 32.68
C LYS A 92 -5.83 4.21 32.03
N LEU A 93 -6.00 3.91 30.74
CA LEU A 93 -7.18 4.32 29.96
C LEU A 93 -8.32 3.31 30.01
N SER A 94 -8.14 2.18 30.72
CA SER A 94 -9.09 1.06 30.76
C SER A 94 -9.46 0.53 29.38
N VAL A 95 -8.49 0.52 28.45
CA VAL A 95 -8.64 -0.04 27.11
C VAL A 95 -8.54 -1.57 27.19
N THR A 96 -9.58 -2.26 26.73
CA THR A 96 -9.66 -3.73 26.81
C THR A 96 -9.19 -4.45 25.55
N THR A 97 -9.20 -3.77 24.43
CA THR A 97 -8.82 -4.37 23.13
C THR A 97 -8.28 -3.26 22.21
N LEU A 98 -7.24 -3.56 21.48
CA LEU A 98 -6.68 -2.67 20.45
C LEU A 98 -7.16 -3.05 19.03
N VAL A 99 -7.20 -2.06 18.15
CA VAL A 99 -7.33 -2.26 16.70
C VAL A 99 -6.19 -1.51 16.03
N GLY A 100 -5.27 -2.26 15.41
CA GLY A 100 -4.16 -1.71 14.65
C GLY A 100 -4.48 -1.66 13.15
N ILE A 101 -4.42 -0.46 12.58
CA ILE A 101 -4.71 -0.21 11.15
C ILE A 101 -3.41 0.13 10.45
N GLY A 102 -3.07 -0.57 9.36
CA GLY A 102 -1.88 -0.18 8.60
C GLY A 102 -1.25 -1.24 7.72
N SER A 103 0.06 -1.08 7.50
CA SER A 103 0.86 -1.84 6.55
C SER A 103 1.27 -3.24 7.07
N PHE A 104 2.05 -3.96 6.27
CA PHE A 104 2.64 -5.25 6.68
C PHE A 104 3.40 -5.16 8.01
N ALA A 105 4.23 -4.13 8.19
CA ALA A 105 4.95 -3.92 9.45
C ALA A 105 3.99 -3.67 10.64
N THR A 106 2.86 -2.99 10.40
CA THR A 106 1.82 -2.81 11.41
C THR A 106 1.18 -4.14 11.79
N MET A 107 0.94 -5.03 10.83
CA MET A 107 0.40 -6.36 11.13
C MET A 107 1.40 -7.21 11.94
N GLN A 108 2.71 -7.11 11.65
CA GLN A 108 3.75 -7.74 12.47
C GLN A 108 3.79 -7.17 13.91
N ALA A 109 3.64 -5.85 14.06
CA ALA A 109 3.53 -5.24 15.38
C ALA A 109 2.28 -5.72 16.14
N CYS A 110 1.15 -5.88 15.45
CA CYS A 110 -0.05 -6.47 16.03
C CYS A 110 0.16 -7.93 16.47
N ALA A 111 0.88 -8.73 15.68
CA ALA A 111 1.22 -10.10 16.05
C ALA A 111 2.09 -10.14 17.32
N PHE A 112 3.10 -9.29 17.40
CA PHE A 112 3.97 -9.14 18.56
C PHE A 112 3.19 -8.71 19.83
N LEU A 113 2.28 -7.77 19.71
CA LEU A 113 1.40 -7.37 20.82
C LEU A 113 0.49 -8.52 21.27
N LYS A 114 -0.04 -9.31 20.34
CA LYS A 114 -0.83 -10.51 20.63
C LYS A 114 0.00 -11.55 21.41
N GLU A 115 1.23 -11.84 20.95
CA GLU A 115 2.15 -12.77 21.63
C GLU A 115 2.43 -12.34 23.08
N ALA A 116 2.47 -11.03 23.32
CA ALA A 116 2.61 -10.47 24.66
C ALA A 116 1.31 -10.48 25.52
N GLY A 117 0.25 -11.12 25.01
CA GLY A 117 -1.04 -11.27 25.69
C GLY A 117 -1.97 -10.07 25.59
N ILE A 118 -1.72 -9.12 24.68
CA ILE A 118 -2.58 -7.94 24.46
C ILE A 118 -3.70 -8.31 23.46
N PRO A 119 -4.98 -8.17 23.84
CA PRO A 119 -6.09 -8.38 22.92
C PRO A 119 -6.07 -7.35 21.79
N ILE A 120 -5.88 -7.80 20.54
CA ILE A 120 -5.73 -6.92 19.39
C ILE A 120 -6.35 -7.52 18.13
N ILE A 121 -6.81 -6.66 17.23
CA ILE A 121 -7.21 -6.99 15.86
C ILE A 121 -6.38 -6.15 14.88
N GLY A 122 -5.87 -6.78 13.82
CA GLY A 122 -5.20 -6.10 12.72
C GLY A 122 -6.15 -5.79 11.56
N ILE A 123 -5.99 -4.62 10.94
CA ILE A 123 -6.73 -4.23 9.73
C ILE A 123 -5.74 -3.78 8.65
N PRO A 124 -5.67 -4.49 7.49
CA PRO A 124 -4.75 -4.15 6.42
C PRO A 124 -5.17 -2.86 5.69
N ALA A 125 -4.31 -1.84 5.77
CA ALA A 125 -4.46 -0.57 5.08
C ALA A 125 -3.10 -0.12 4.53
N THR A 126 -2.88 -0.36 3.25
CA THR A 126 -1.66 0.02 2.52
C THR A 126 -1.94 0.03 1.03
N ILE A 127 -1.29 0.93 0.29
CA ILE A 127 -1.38 0.96 -1.17
C ILE A 127 -0.63 -0.21 -1.82
N ASP A 128 0.33 -0.81 -1.13
CA ASP A 128 1.26 -1.81 -1.68
C ASP A 128 0.59 -3.17 -1.97
N ASN A 129 -0.57 -3.45 -1.40
CA ASN A 129 -1.31 -4.73 -1.49
C ASN A 129 -0.46 -5.99 -1.18
N ASN A 130 0.57 -5.83 -0.38
CA ASN A 130 1.58 -6.86 -0.08
C ASN A 130 1.34 -7.63 1.23
N ILE A 131 0.16 -7.49 1.82
CA ILE A 131 -0.22 -8.23 3.04
C ILE A 131 -0.79 -9.59 2.63
N PRO A 132 -0.28 -10.72 3.16
CA PRO A 132 -0.76 -12.05 2.82
C PRO A 132 -2.17 -12.30 3.35
N PHE A 133 -2.83 -13.32 2.81
CA PHE A 133 -4.18 -13.77 3.19
C PHE A 133 -5.31 -12.78 2.94
N THR A 134 -5.07 -11.61 2.40
CA THR A 134 -6.14 -10.74 1.90
C THR A 134 -5.98 -10.51 0.40
N ASP A 135 -7.07 -10.53 -0.35
CA ASP A 135 -7.05 -10.26 -1.78
C ASP A 135 -6.64 -8.80 -2.01
N TYR A 136 -7.21 -7.89 -1.22
CA TYR A 136 -6.96 -6.46 -1.30
C TYR A 136 -6.79 -5.83 0.08
N SER A 137 -5.89 -4.84 0.17
CA SER A 137 -5.74 -3.91 1.29
C SER A 137 -6.43 -2.59 0.97
N VAL A 138 -6.91 -1.89 2.00
CA VAL A 138 -7.52 -0.55 1.83
C VAL A 138 -6.47 0.43 1.34
N GLY A 139 -6.78 1.16 0.27
CA GLY A 139 -5.91 2.14 -0.38
C GLY A 139 -5.30 1.66 -1.70
N PHE A 140 -5.27 0.36 -1.95
CA PHE A 140 -4.68 -0.21 -3.15
C PHE A 140 -5.39 0.22 -4.44
N PHE A 141 -6.72 0.11 -4.45
CA PHE A 141 -7.50 0.47 -5.65
C PHE A 141 -7.36 1.95 -6.01
N THR A 142 -7.33 2.82 -5.02
CA THR A 142 -7.13 4.26 -5.23
C THR A 142 -5.77 4.54 -5.83
N ALA A 143 -4.70 3.92 -5.31
CA ALA A 143 -3.35 4.09 -5.85
C ALA A 143 -3.22 3.54 -7.28
N ALA A 144 -3.77 2.35 -7.55
CA ALA A 144 -3.75 1.74 -8.88
C ALA A 144 -4.55 2.57 -9.90
N ASN A 145 -5.71 3.11 -9.50
CA ASN A 145 -6.50 4.00 -10.35
C ASN A 145 -5.76 5.31 -10.65
N TYR A 146 -5.05 5.87 -9.68
CA TYR A 146 -4.23 7.06 -9.92
C TYR A 146 -3.14 6.80 -10.98
N VAL A 147 -2.51 5.63 -10.96
CA VAL A 147 -1.58 5.21 -12.01
C VAL A 147 -2.29 5.14 -13.35
N SER A 148 -3.43 4.43 -13.42
CA SER A 148 -4.21 4.30 -14.65
C SER A 148 -4.58 5.67 -15.26
N GLU A 149 -5.15 6.58 -14.46
CA GLU A 149 -5.49 7.95 -14.90
C GLU A 149 -4.26 8.76 -15.35
N SER A 150 -3.11 8.53 -14.72
CA SER A 150 -1.86 9.17 -15.12
C SER A 150 -1.40 8.67 -16.49
N LEU A 151 -1.50 7.36 -16.75
CA LEU A 151 -1.15 6.77 -18.04
C LEU A 151 -2.12 7.22 -19.15
N ASP A 152 -3.42 7.29 -18.87
CA ASP A 152 -4.42 7.82 -19.82
C ASP A 152 -4.06 9.21 -20.32
N ARG A 153 -3.58 10.07 -19.43
CA ARG A 153 -3.12 11.42 -19.80
C ARG A 153 -1.83 11.38 -20.63
N LEU A 154 -0.94 10.42 -20.38
CA LEU A 154 0.31 10.28 -21.12
C LEU A 154 0.10 9.75 -22.54
N HIS A 155 -0.88 8.89 -22.80
CA HIS A 155 -1.12 8.32 -24.13
C HIS A 155 -1.25 9.39 -25.21
N SER A 156 -2.01 10.45 -24.97
CA SER A 156 -2.22 11.53 -25.94
C SER A 156 -0.93 12.30 -26.25
N THR A 157 -0.16 12.66 -25.22
CA THR A 157 1.10 13.40 -25.42
C THR A 157 2.20 12.50 -25.96
N ALA A 158 2.28 11.24 -25.55
CA ALA A 158 3.23 10.25 -26.05
C ALA A 158 3.05 10.02 -27.58
N SER A 159 1.81 9.84 -27.99
CA SER A 159 1.45 9.68 -29.40
C SER A 159 1.74 10.93 -30.23
N SER A 160 1.43 12.12 -29.72
CA SER A 160 1.65 13.39 -30.45
C SER A 160 3.12 13.71 -30.67
N HIS A 161 4.00 13.28 -29.77
CA HIS A 161 5.42 13.60 -29.81
C HIS A 161 6.32 12.42 -30.17
N HIS A 162 5.77 11.24 -30.41
CA HIS A 162 6.52 10.01 -30.75
C HIS A 162 7.61 9.70 -29.71
N ARG A 163 7.25 9.70 -28.42
CA ARG A 163 8.18 9.57 -27.30
C ARG A 163 7.99 8.27 -26.54
N VAL A 164 9.04 7.85 -25.85
CA VAL A 164 8.96 6.84 -24.81
C VAL A 164 8.74 7.52 -23.45
N PHE A 165 7.75 7.09 -22.69
CA PHE A 165 7.58 7.49 -21.30
C PHE A 165 7.98 6.34 -20.38
N LEU A 166 8.93 6.61 -19.47
CA LEU A 166 9.30 5.72 -18.40
C LEU A 166 8.65 6.22 -17.11
N VAL A 167 7.64 5.50 -16.63
CA VAL A 167 6.79 5.90 -15.50
C VAL A 167 7.11 5.06 -14.28
N GLU A 168 7.70 5.69 -13.26
CA GLU A 168 7.95 5.05 -11.99
C GLU A 168 6.73 5.11 -11.07
N VAL A 169 6.41 3.98 -10.46
CA VAL A 169 5.32 3.83 -9.50
C VAL A 169 5.80 3.18 -8.20
N MET A 170 5.18 3.52 -7.08
CA MET A 170 5.47 2.90 -5.79
C MET A 170 5.02 1.44 -5.75
N GLY A 171 5.61 0.62 -4.86
CA GLY A 171 5.22 -0.80 -4.77
C GLY A 171 5.58 -1.50 -3.47
N GLY A 172 6.37 -0.88 -2.58
CA GLY A 172 6.68 -1.46 -1.27
C GLY A 172 7.31 -2.87 -1.33
N GLN A 173 8.21 -3.11 -2.27
CA GLN A 173 8.90 -4.38 -2.59
C GLN A 173 8.04 -5.41 -3.34
N CYS A 174 6.89 -5.02 -3.88
CA CYS A 174 6.02 -5.86 -4.71
C CYS A 174 5.50 -5.07 -5.90
N GLY A 175 5.28 -5.72 -7.03
CA GLY A 175 4.86 -5.08 -8.27
C GLY A 175 3.35 -4.86 -8.42
N TRP A 176 2.55 -4.92 -7.35
CA TRP A 176 1.10 -4.86 -7.42
C TRP A 176 0.56 -3.60 -8.08
N ILE A 177 1.06 -2.41 -7.68
CA ILE A 177 0.60 -1.13 -8.23
C ILE A 177 1.04 -1.00 -9.69
N ALA A 178 2.32 -1.34 -9.99
CA ALA A 178 2.86 -1.30 -11.35
C ALA A 178 2.05 -2.19 -12.30
N LEU A 179 1.76 -3.41 -11.87
CA LEU A 179 1.05 -4.37 -12.70
C LEU A 179 -0.42 -3.99 -12.87
N TYR A 180 -1.12 -3.67 -11.78
CA TYR A 180 -2.54 -3.33 -11.84
C TYR A 180 -2.77 -2.00 -12.58
N GLY A 181 -2.04 -0.95 -12.20
CA GLY A 181 -2.14 0.35 -12.84
C GLY A 181 -1.63 0.35 -14.29
N GLY A 182 -0.56 -0.42 -14.56
CA GLY A 182 -0.03 -0.58 -15.91
C GLY A 182 -0.99 -1.31 -16.86
N ILE A 183 -1.61 -2.42 -16.41
CA ILE A 183 -2.63 -3.14 -17.22
C ILE A 183 -3.83 -2.23 -17.49
N THR A 184 -4.36 -1.60 -16.46
CA THR A 184 -5.58 -0.79 -16.58
C THR A 184 -5.36 0.53 -17.31
N GLY A 185 -4.15 1.09 -17.26
CA GLY A 185 -3.75 2.29 -17.98
C GLY A 185 -3.11 2.00 -19.35
N GLY A 186 -3.10 0.76 -19.82
CA GLY A 186 -2.62 0.41 -21.16
C GLY A 186 -1.10 0.62 -21.34
N ALA A 187 -0.29 0.31 -20.33
CA ALA A 187 1.16 0.33 -20.46
C ALA A 187 1.63 -0.71 -21.50
N ASP A 188 2.62 -0.33 -22.29
CA ASP A 188 3.19 -1.17 -23.34
C ASP A 188 4.24 -2.16 -22.79
N LEU A 189 4.81 -1.86 -21.63
CA LEU A 189 5.70 -2.75 -20.88
C LEU A 189 5.58 -2.48 -19.40
N ILE A 190 5.59 -3.53 -18.57
CA ILE A 190 5.52 -3.42 -17.12
C ILE A 190 6.67 -4.19 -16.49
N ILE A 191 7.46 -3.50 -15.65
CA ILE A 191 8.64 -4.04 -14.97
C ILE A 191 8.36 -4.06 -13.47
N ILE A 192 8.45 -5.25 -12.87
CA ILE A 192 8.17 -5.51 -11.47
C ILE A 192 9.33 -6.23 -10.77
N PRO A 193 9.50 -6.07 -9.45
CA PRO A 193 10.62 -6.68 -8.73
C PRO A 193 10.58 -8.21 -8.70
N GLU A 194 9.42 -8.83 -8.85
CA GLU A 194 9.25 -10.30 -8.85
C GLU A 194 9.83 -10.98 -10.09
N LYS A 195 10.21 -10.22 -11.11
CA LYS A 195 10.80 -10.76 -12.33
C LYS A 195 12.00 -9.96 -12.77
N SER A 196 13.12 -10.65 -13.01
CA SER A 196 14.29 -10.06 -13.65
C SER A 196 13.96 -9.59 -15.08
N TYR A 197 14.62 -8.53 -15.50
CA TYR A 197 14.49 -7.93 -16.84
C TYR A 197 15.88 -7.53 -17.36
N SER A 198 15.98 -7.28 -18.67
CA SER A 198 17.17 -6.77 -19.32
C SER A 198 16.88 -5.48 -20.09
N LEU A 199 17.91 -4.66 -20.28
CA LEU A 199 17.80 -3.48 -21.16
C LEU A 199 17.49 -3.89 -22.58
N GLN A 200 18.07 -5.03 -23.03
CA GLN A 200 17.84 -5.55 -24.36
C GLN A 200 16.37 -5.92 -24.58
N GLU A 201 15.69 -6.50 -23.59
CA GLU A 201 14.24 -6.75 -23.66
C GLU A 201 13.45 -5.45 -23.85
N ILE A 202 13.74 -4.41 -23.06
CA ILE A 202 13.06 -3.11 -23.16
C ILE A 202 13.27 -2.52 -24.58
N LYS A 203 14.52 -2.43 -25.02
CA LYS A 203 14.89 -1.82 -26.31
C LYS A 203 14.30 -2.58 -27.50
N SER A 204 14.37 -3.91 -27.47
CA SER A 204 13.80 -4.76 -28.51
C SER A 204 12.28 -4.60 -28.61
N HIS A 205 11.61 -4.49 -27.45
CA HIS A 205 10.17 -4.28 -27.40
C HIS A 205 9.78 -2.93 -28.03
N ILE A 206 10.48 -1.85 -27.66
CA ILE A 206 10.23 -0.50 -28.20
C ILE A 206 10.48 -0.47 -29.72
N LYS A 207 11.60 -1.03 -30.20
CA LYS A 207 11.91 -1.12 -31.63
C LYS A 207 10.86 -1.93 -32.41
N LYS A 208 10.41 -3.05 -31.87
CA LYS A 208 9.35 -3.85 -32.48
C LYS A 208 8.08 -3.02 -32.69
N ARG A 209 7.65 -2.29 -31.66
CA ARG A 209 6.47 -1.44 -31.73
C ARG A 209 6.62 -0.31 -32.75
N ASP A 210 7.78 0.34 -32.77
CA ASP A 210 8.08 1.40 -33.74
C ASP A 210 8.03 0.88 -35.19
N ASN A 211 8.61 -0.28 -35.45
CA ASN A 211 8.55 -0.96 -36.75
C ASN A 211 7.11 -1.37 -37.17
N GLU A 212 6.23 -1.59 -36.19
CA GLU A 212 4.81 -1.87 -36.42
C GLU A 212 3.96 -0.58 -36.59
N GLY A 213 4.60 0.59 -36.65
CA GLY A 213 3.94 1.90 -36.80
C GLY A 213 3.40 2.50 -35.51
N LYS A 214 3.78 1.96 -34.36
CA LYS A 214 3.44 2.48 -33.04
C LYS A 214 4.61 3.31 -32.49
N HIS A 215 4.71 4.54 -32.93
CA HIS A 215 5.85 5.42 -32.69
C HIS A 215 5.94 6.03 -31.28
N PHE A 216 5.31 5.42 -30.29
CA PHE A 216 5.47 5.77 -28.87
C PHE A 216 5.38 4.52 -27.99
N SER A 217 5.90 4.61 -26.78
CA SER A 217 5.74 3.54 -25.78
C SER A 217 5.65 4.10 -24.37
N ILE A 218 4.82 3.48 -23.55
CA ILE A 218 4.70 3.75 -22.11
C ILE A 218 5.20 2.53 -21.36
N VAL A 219 6.32 2.72 -20.64
CA VAL A 219 6.95 1.69 -19.80
C VAL A 219 6.70 2.02 -18.34
N VAL A 220 6.03 1.15 -17.60
CA VAL A 220 5.80 1.29 -16.17
C VAL A 220 6.84 0.49 -15.40
N LEU A 221 7.49 1.12 -14.44
CA LEU A 221 8.54 0.53 -13.60
C LEU A 221 8.17 0.67 -12.13
N ALA A 222 8.17 -0.43 -11.38
CA ALA A 222 8.05 -0.37 -9.92
C ALA A 222 9.32 0.25 -9.30
N ASP A 223 9.16 1.11 -8.29
CA ASP A 223 10.27 1.78 -7.57
C ASP A 223 11.25 0.82 -6.89
N THR A 224 10.89 -0.43 -6.77
CA THR A 224 11.69 -1.52 -6.20
C THR A 224 12.15 -2.55 -7.25
N ALA A 225 11.94 -2.28 -8.53
CA ALA A 225 12.53 -3.09 -9.58
C ALA A 225 14.06 -3.06 -9.47
N GLY A 226 14.68 -4.23 -9.53
CA GLY A 226 16.13 -4.37 -9.44
C GLY A 226 16.85 -3.76 -10.64
N LEU A 227 18.17 -3.87 -10.64
CA LEU A 227 19.00 -3.50 -11.80
C LEU A 227 18.74 -4.43 -12.98
N PRO A 228 18.83 -3.94 -14.23
CA PRO A 228 18.79 -4.81 -15.41
C PRO A 228 19.88 -5.89 -15.34
N SER A 229 19.56 -7.09 -15.82
CA SER A 229 20.46 -8.25 -15.73
C SER A 229 21.66 -8.21 -16.68
N ASP A 230 21.61 -7.38 -17.71
CA ASP A 230 22.57 -7.30 -18.83
C ASP A 230 23.47 -6.07 -18.78
N ILE A 231 23.57 -5.39 -17.64
CA ILE A 231 24.45 -4.22 -17.47
C ILE A 231 25.84 -4.61 -16.95
N SER A 232 26.86 -3.82 -17.32
CA SER A 232 28.23 -4.04 -16.88
C SER A 232 28.43 -3.76 -15.38
N GLU A 233 29.50 -4.30 -14.80
CA GLU A 233 29.84 -4.02 -13.41
C GLU A 233 30.21 -2.53 -13.17
N SER A 234 30.71 -1.84 -14.18
CA SER A 234 30.96 -0.40 -14.14
C SER A 234 29.66 0.40 -14.08
N ASP A 235 28.66 -0.01 -14.87
CA ASP A 235 27.34 0.64 -14.88
C ASP A 235 26.60 0.42 -13.56
N LYS A 236 26.66 -0.81 -13.01
CA LYS A 236 26.09 -1.10 -11.68
C LYS A 236 26.63 -0.18 -10.60
N LYS A 237 27.95 0.11 -10.63
CA LYS A 237 28.59 1.04 -9.68
C LYS A 237 28.17 2.51 -9.88
N SER A 238 27.78 2.90 -11.10
CA SER A 238 27.33 4.26 -11.41
C SER A 238 25.89 4.52 -10.98
N ILE A 239 25.09 3.46 -10.80
CA ILE A 239 23.69 3.53 -10.38
C ILE A 239 23.66 3.49 -8.86
N THR A 240 23.51 4.65 -8.23
CA THR A 240 23.55 4.79 -6.75
C THR A 240 22.18 4.85 -6.11
N ASP A 241 21.17 5.19 -6.89
CA ASP A 241 19.77 5.34 -6.44
C ASP A 241 18.79 5.08 -7.60
N HIS A 242 17.51 5.10 -7.30
CA HIS A 242 16.46 4.86 -8.31
C HIS A 242 16.40 5.93 -9.40
N ASN A 243 16.68 7.19 -9.08
CA ASN A 243 16.73 8.27 -10.07
C ASN A 243 17.87 8.06 -11.08
N SER A 244 19.02 7.58 -10.62
CA SER A 244 20.15 7.23 -11.50
C SER A 244 19.84 6.02 -12.37
N LEU A 245 19.09 5.04 -11.86
CA LEU A 245 18.59 3.91 -12.65
C LEU A 245 17.65 4.35 -13.76
N LEU A 246 16.68 5.20 -13.47
CA LEU A 246 15.76 5.72 -14.47
C LEU A 246 16.49 6.48 -15.58
N ARG A 247 17.46 7.34 -15.20
CA ARG A 247 18.29 8.06 -16.16
C ARG A 247 19.12 7.12 -17.02
N PHE A 248 19.69 6.09 -16.42
CA PHE A 248 20.48 5.09 -17.13
C PHE A 248 19.62 4.32 -18.15
N ILE A 249 18.43 3.84 -17.76
CA ILE A 249 17.51 3.17 -18.66
C ILE A 249 17.08 4.11 -19.79
N SER A 250 16.70 5.36 -19.49
CA SER A 250 16.28 6.34 -20.49
C SER A 250 17.37 6.60 -21.53
N LYS A 251 18.60 6.85 -21.08
CA LYS A 251 19.75 7.09 -21.95
C LYS A 251 20.01 5.88 -22.85
N SER A 252 19.97 4.68 -22.28
CA SER A 252 20.17 3.43 -23.03
C SER A 252 19.10 3.20 -24.11
N ILE A 253 17.85 3.61 -23.86
CA ILE A 253 16.76 3.58 -24.84
C ILE A 253 17.04 4.58 -25.97
N GLU A 254 17.36 5.84 -25.65
CA GLU A 254 17.62 6.90 -26.63
C GLU A 254 18.78 6.57 -27.56
N GLU A 255 19.89 6.06 -27.00
CA GLU A 255 21.09 5.70 -27.77
C GLU A 255 20.83 4.61 -28.82
N GLU A 256 19.94 3.68 -28.55
CA GLU A 256 19.70 2.56 -29.44
C GLU A 256 18.47 2.73 -30.34
N THR A 257 17.43 3.45 -29.87
CA THR A 257 16.16 3.60 -30.59
C THR A 257 16.05 4.94 -31.32
N SER A 258 16.88 5.93 -30.97
CA SER A 258 16.76 7.33 -31.39
C SER A 258 15.44 8.00 -31.00
N MET A 259 14.65 7.37 -30.12
CA MET A 259 13.38 7.91 -29.61
C MET A 259 13.64 8.70 -28.32
N GLU A 260 13.15 9.93 -28.26
CA GLU A 260 13.26 10.76 -27.08
C GLU A 260 12.52 10.11 -25.90
N THR A 261 13.19 9.97 -24.75
CA THR A 261 12.61 9.35 -23.55
C THR A 261 12.33 10.40 -22.47
N ARG A 262 11.16 10.32 -21.85
CA ARG A 262 10.75 11.15 -20.72
C ARG A 262 10.50 10.31 -19.49
N GLN A 263 10.97 10.78 -18.35
CA GLN A 263 10.79 10.13 -17.05
C GLN A 263 9.66 10.83 -16.29
N LEU A 264 8.81 10.04 -15.66
CA LEU A 264 7.75 10.51 -14.77
C LEU A 264 7.76 9.68 -13.50
N ILE A 265 7.90 10.31 -12.35
CA ILE A 265 7.86 9.68 -11.03
C ILE A 265 6.56 10.08 -10.36
N LEU A 266 5.61 9.14 -10.21
CA LEU A 266 4.33 9.42 -9.58
C LEU A 266 4.44 9.61 -8.07
N GLY A 267 5.35 8.91 -7.42
CA GLY A 267 5.72 9.11 -6.02
C GLY A 267 4.52 9.18 -5.07
N HIS A 268 4.56 10.12 -4.12
CA HIS A 268 3.55 10.27 -3.06
C HIS A 268 2.16 10.67 -3.56
N LEU A 269 1.99 11.10 -4.79
CA LEU A 269 0.66 11.35 -5.37
C LEU A 269 -0.23 10.10 -5.31
N GLN A 270 0.37 8.91 -5.38
CA GLN A 270 -0.34 7.62 -5.26
C GLN A 270 -0.91 7.36 -3.87
N ARG A 271 -0.44 8.07 -2.82
CA ARG A 271 -0.94 7.97 -1.44
C ARG A 271 -2.02 8.98 -1.11
N GLY A 272 -2.11 10.04 -1.92
CA GLY A 272 -2.99 11.18 -1.69
C GLY A 272 -4.37 11.02 -2.30
N GLY A 273 -5.16 12.06 -2.11
CA GLY A 273 -6.46 12.21 -2.75
C GLY A 273 -7.61 11.50 -2.04
N SER A 274 -8.78 11.68 -2.60
CA SER A 274 -10.01 11.09 -2.09
C SER A 274 -10.09 9.60 -2.43
N PRO A 275 -10.36 8.70 -1.48
CA PRO A 275 -10.42 7.27 -1.75
C PRO A 275 -11.57 6.91 -2.70
N LEU A 276 -11.34 5.95 -3.58
CA LEU A 276 -12.37 5.37 -4.44
C LEU A 276 -13.47 4.68 -3.63
N ALA A 277 -14.63 4.50 -4.26
CA ALA A 277 -15.77 3.81 -3.65
C ALA A 277 -15.41 2.40 -3.15
N SER A 278 -14.56 1.67 -3.88
CA SER A 278 -14.03 0.35 -3.50
C SER A 278 -13.28 0.37 -2.17
N ASP A 279 -12.35 1.31 -2.00
CA ASP A 279 -11.58 1.42 -0.76
C ASP A 279 -12.42 1.91 0.42
N ARG A 280 -13.39 2.83 0.17
CA ARG A 280 -14.36 3.26 1.20
C ARG A 280 -15.24 2.10 1.68
N LEU A 281 -15.74 1.29 0.74
CA LEU A 281 -16.57 0.14 1.08
C LEU A 281 -15.76 -0.92 1.83
N LEU A 282 -14.57 -1.29 1.31
CA LEU A 282 -13.69 -2.27 1.94
C LEU A 282 -13.31 -1.85 3.36
N GLY A 283 -12.91 -0.58 3.55
CA GLY A 283 -12.59 -0.04 4.87
C GLY A 283 -13.79 -0.03 5.82
N THR A 284 -15.00 0.25 5.32
CA THR A 284 -16.22 0.18 6.11
C THR A 284 -16.50 -1.26 6.55
N LEU A 285 -16.36 -2.24 5.66
CA LEU A 285 -16.55 -3.65 5.97
C LEU A 285 -15.51 -4.15 6.98
N PHE A 286 -14.24 -3.78 6.81
CA PHE A 286 -13.18 -4.14 7.75
C PHE A 286 -13.43 -3.56 9.15
N GLY A 287 -13.75 -2.27 9.23
CA GLY A 287 -14.01 -1.61 10.51
C GLY A 287 -15.22 -2.18 11.25
N THR A 288 -16.34 -2.43 10.56
CA THR A 288 -17.52 -3.04 11.19
C THR A 288 -17.27 -4.48 11.62
N SER A 289 -16.53 -5.25 10.82
CA SER A 289 -16.21 -6.65 11.14
C SER A 289 -15.26 -6.75 12.33
N SER A 290 -14.32 -5.82 12.50
CA SER A 290 -13.43 -5.78 13.67
C SER A 290 -14.21 -5.58 14.97
N VAL A 291 -15.19 -4.68 14.99
CA VAL A 291 -16.04 -4.45 16.17
C VAL A 291 -16.93 -5.67 16.45
N ASN A 292 -17.45 -6.31 15.42
CA ASN A 292 -18.22 -7.55 15.58
C ASN A 292 -17.37 -8.69 16.16
N ALA A 293 -16.11 -8.84 15.74
CA ALA A 293 -15.18 -9.81 16.32
C ALA A 293 -14.89 -9.50 17.78
N ILE A 294 -14.60 -8.23 18.11
CA ILE A 294 -14.39 -7.79 19.51
C ILE A 294 -15.61 -8.09 20.38
N ARG A 295 -16.83 -7.91 19.86
CA ARG A 295 -18.08 -8.21 20.59
C ARG A 295 -18.21 -9.69 20.92
N LYS A 296 -17.77 -10.56 20.02
CA LYS A 296 -17.77 -12.02 20.21
C LYS A 296 -16.59 -12.51 21.08
N GLY A 297 -15.64 -11.65 21.44
CA GLY A 297 -14.41 -12.04 22.14
C GLY A 297 -13.33 -12.61 21.22
N GLU A 298 -13.50 -12.50 19.90
CA GLU A 298 -12.56 -12.99 18.91
C GLU A 298 -11.46 -11.91 18.71
N THR A 299 -10.27 -12.13 19.28
CA THR A 299 -9.11 -11.25 19.14
C THR A 299 -7.87 -12.03 18.69
N GLY A 300 -6.79 -11.34 18.35
CA GLY A 300 -5.55 -11.96 17.85
C GLY A 300 -5.59 -12.26 16.35
N ASN A 301 -6.56 -11.72 15.63
CA ASN A 301 -6.77 -11.97 14.20
C ASN A 301 -6.60 -10.70 13.38
N MET A 302 -6.25 -10.86 12.12
CA MET A 302 -6.34 -9.85 11.07
C MET A 302 -7.68 -10.02 10.33
N ILE A 303 -8.39 -8.93 10.12
CA ILE A 303 -9.59 -8.91 9.26
C ILE A 303 -9.10 -8.92 7.81
N VAL A 304 -9.62 -9.82 6.99
CA VAL A 304 -9.20 -10.00 5.60
C VAL A 304 -10.41 -10.04 4.66
N TYR A 305 -10.15 -9.75 3.38
CA TYR A 305 -11.09 -9.95 2.29
C TYR A 305 -10.58 -11.08 1.41
N GLN A 306 -11.33 -12.16 1.34
CA GLN A 306 -10.97 -13.35 0.56
C GLN A 306 -12.17 -13.87 -0.22
N ASN A 307 -12.02 -14.09 -1.52
CA ASN A 307 -13.05 -14.68 -2.37
C ASN A 307 -14.43 -13.99 -2.23
N GLY A 308 -14.45 -12.66 -2.20
CA GLY A 308 -15.67 -11.87 -2.09
C GLY A 308 -16.27 -11.76 -0.69
N LYS A 309 -15.60 -12.26 0.35
CA LYS A 309 -16.11 -12.29 1.73
C LYS A 309 -15.11 -11.73 2.72
N ILE A 310 -15.64 -11.19 3.82
CA ILE A 310 -14.81 -10.83 4.97
C ILE A 310 -14.58 -12.09 5.81
N ALA A 311 -13.33 -12.31 6.17
CA ALA A 311 -12.88 -13.42 7.00
C ALA A 311 -11.87 -12.94 8.05
N GLN A 312 -11.38 -13.84 8.88
CA GLN A 312 -10.36 -13.59 9.88
C GLN A 312 -9.22 -14.58 9.70
N VAL A 313 -8.00 -14.11 9.89
CA VAL A 313 -6.78 -14.93 9.86
C VAL A 313 -5.92 -14.56 11.06
N GLU A 314 -5.35 -15.54 11.73
CA GLU A 314 -4.44 -15.31 12.87
C GLU A 314 -3.27 -14.42 12.48
N LEU A 315 -2.99 -13.39 13.29
CA LEU A 315 -1.92 -12.42 13.03
C LEU A 315 -0.54 -13.07 12.92
N GLU A 316 -0.28 -14.15 13.65
CA GLU A 316 0.99 -14.90 13.64
C GLU A 316 1.32 -15.54 12.29
N LYS A 317 0.32 -15.70 11.41
CA LYS A 317 0.53 -16.22 10.05
C LYS A 317 1.11 -15.15 9.10
N VAL A 318 1.10 -13.87 9.49
CA VAL A 318 1.59 -12.76 8.65
C VAL A 318 3.11 -12.65 8.76
N LYS A 319 3.84 -13.58 8.13
CA LYS A 319 5.31 -13.68 8.22
C LYS A 319 6.02 -13.10 7.00
N GLU A 320 5.47 -13.30 5.81
CA GLU A 320 6.08 -12.91 4.55
C GLU A 320 5.12 -12.03 3.74
N LYS A 321 5.66 -11.14 2.93
CA LYS A 321 4.86 -10.30 2.03
C LYS A 321 4.24 -11.14 0.92
N LYS A 322 3.07 -10.73 0.45
CA LYS A 322 2.37 -11.33 -0.69
C LYS A 322 2.95 -10.79 -2.01
N PRO A 323 3.70 -11.60 -2.76
CA PRO A 323 4.18 -11.19 -4.09
C PRO A 323 3.03 -11.13 -5.10
N VAL A 324 3.28 -10.50 -6.23
CA VAL A 324 2.36 -10.52 -7.37
C VAL A 324 2.28 -11.91 -7.98
N SER A 325 1.09 -12.32 -8.39
CA SER A 325 0.91 -13.53 -9.18
C SER A 325 1.54 -13.39 -10.57
N LEU A 326 2.49 -14.27 -10.91
CA LEU A 326 3.09 -14.31 -12.24
C LEU A 326 2.06 -14.61 -13.35
N ASN A 327 0.94 -15.25 -13.02
CA ASN A 327 -0.15 -15.45 -13.97
C ASN A 327 -0.76 -14.11 -14.44
N LEU A 328 -0.91 -13.14 -13.53
CA LEU A 328 -1.40 -11.81 -13.89
C LEU A 328 -0.38 -11.06 -14.78
N LEU A 329 0.92 -11.19 -14.51
CA LEU A 329 1.97 -10.66 -15.36
C LEU A 329 1.95 -11.31 -16.77
N ASN A 330 1.76 -12.62 -16.83
CA ASN A 330 1.65 -13.34 -18.11
C ASN A 330 0.41 -12.90 -18.91
N THR A 331 -0.70 -12.61 -18.22
CA THR A 331 -1.89 -12.01 -18.85
C THR A 331 -1.55 -10.63 -19.44
N ALA A 332 -0.86 -9.77 -18.67
CA ALA A 332 -0.44 -8.46 -19.16
C ALA A 332 0.39 -8.56 -20.45
N ARG A 333 1.28 -9.54 -20.54
CA ARG A 333 2.17 -9.76 -21.70
C ARG A 333 1.46 -10.06 -23.02
N ILE A 334 0.20 -10.48 -22.99
CA ILE A 334 -0.59 -10.70 -24.20
C ILE A 334 -0.81 -9.38 -24.95
N PHE A 335 -0.73 -8.26 -24.25
CA PHE A 335 -0.99 -6.92 -24.77
C PHE A 335 0.28 -6.13 -25.12
N TYR A 336 1.45 -6.76 -24.97
CA TYR A 336 2.76 -6.14 -25.26
C TYR A 336 3.25 -6.49 -26.68
#